data_a2d2f78dfef59daf663eebab40123b78
#
_entry.id   a2d2f78dfef59daf663eebab40123b78
#
_cell.length_a   1.000
_cell.length_b   1.000
_cell.length_c   1.000
_cell.angle_alpha   90.00
_cell.angle_beta   90.00
_cell.angle_gamma   90.00
#
_symmetry.space_group_name_H-M   'P 1'
#
loop_
_entity.id
_entity.type
_entity.pdbx_description
1 polymer ?
#
loop_
_entity_poly.entity_id
_entity_poly.type
_entity_poly.pdbx_seq_one_letter_code
_entity_poly.pdbx_strand_id
1 'polypeptide(L)'
;MTILNHNPVYGATQKTATTKVSSATAIANTDLDDTPTGTALLLTAPAGGCAVTRLTGQLVEPNLATACQLNLYLSKDSGTTMRRLKSVAHAAYTWAVTTAPATDDFGYTESAPLRLEASDRLYAQVRAGTAVTDAFAFTAEYAELVPDA
;
A
#
# COMPACT_ATOMS: atom_id res chain seq x y z
N MET A 1 -12.70 -28.71 21.67
CA MET A 1 -13.42 -27.62 21.00
C MET A 1 -12.43 -26.57 20.62
N THR A 2 -12.33 -26.28 19.34
CA THR A 2 -11.43 -25.24 18.87
C THR A 2 -12.16 -23.91 18.95
N ILE A 3 -11.69 -23.04 19.80
CA ILE A 3 -12.18 -21.66 19.81
C ILE A 3 -11.46 -20.96 18.68
N LEU A 4 -12.16 -20.77 17.59
CA LEU A 4 -11.68 -19.96 16.51
C LEU A 4 -11.78 -18.50 16.94
N ASN A 5 -10.68 -17.95 17.39
CA ASN A 5 -10.58 -16.53 17.57
C ASN A 5 -10.44 -15.88 16.20
N HIS A 6 -11.55 -15.45 15.65
CA HIS A 6 -11.59 -14.77 14.35
C HIS A 6 -11.10 -13.34 14.40
N ASN A 7 -10.84 -12.84 15.57
CA ASN A 7 -10.17 -11.55 15.68
C ASN A 7 -8.68 -11.74 15.36
N PRO A 8 -8.06 -10.82 14.64
CA PRO A 8 -6.62 -10.80 14.56
C PRO A 8 -6.09 -10.87 15.98
N VAL A 9 -5.21 -11.81 16.22
CA VAL A 9 -4.65 -11.97 17.57
C VAL A 9 -3.80 -10.73 17.86
N TYR A 10 -4.38 -9.80 18.56
CA TYR A 10 -3.67 -8.61 19.06
C TYR A 10 -2.73 -9.02 20.19
N GLY A 11 -1.79 -9.69 19.96
CA GLY A 11 -0.75 -10.23 20.78
C GLY A 11 0.23 -10.91 19.89
N ALA A 12 -0.17 -11.11 18.62
CA ALA A 12 0.75 -11.45 17.56
C ALA A 12 1.70 -10.27 17.32
N THR A 13 2.86 -10.58 16.81
CA THR A 13 3.88 -9.59 16.51
C THR A 13 3.35 -8.57 15.52
N GLN A 14 3.25 -7.32 15.95
CA GLN A 14 2.97 -6.20 15.07
C GLN A 14 4.22 -5.90 14.26
N LYS A 15 4.06 -5.75 12.96
CA LYS A 15 5.15 -5.48 12.03
C LYS A 15 4.84 -4.29 11.14
N THR A 16 5.89 -3.73 10.57
CA THR A 16 5.81 -2.62 9.63
C THR A 16 6.59 -2.96 8.38
N ALA A 17 5.98 -2.79 7.22
CA ALA A 17 6.62 -2.88 5.92
C ALA A 17 6.60 -1.51 5.26
N THR A 18 7.70 -1.11 4.65
CA THR A 18 7.80 0.17 3.94
C THR A 18 8.41 -0.03 2.57
N THR A 19 7.97 0.79 1.61
CA THR A 19 8.62 0.89 0.31
C THR A 19 8.55 2.32 -0.21
N LYS A 20 9.53 2.71 -0.99
CA LYS A 20 9.57 4.01 -1.65
C LYS A 20 9.25 3.83 -3.13
N VAL A 21 8.29 4.59 -3.61
CA VAL A 21 7.80 4.49 -4.98
C VAL A 21 7.80 5.86 -5.62
N SER A 22 8.29 5.95 -6.85
CA SER A 22 8.18 7.13 -7.69
C SER A 22 7.76 6.72 -9.10
N SER A 23 7.05 7.60 -9.80
CA SER A 23 6.76 7.41 -11.21
C SER A 23 7.71 8.26 -12.04
N ALA A 24 8.65 7.62 -12.70
CA ALA A 24 9.59 8.29 -13.60
C ALA A 24 8.97 8.58 -14.99
N THR A 25 7.85 7.95 -15.29
CA THR A 25 7.13 8.10 -16.58
C THR A 25 5.64 8.30 -16.31
N ALA A 26 4.97 8.97 -17.23
CA ALA A 26 3.52 9.06 -17.20
C ALA A 26 2.90 7.66 -17.31
N ILE A 27 1.90 7.38 -16.49
CA ILE A 27 1.17 6.12 -16.50
C ILE A 27 -0.21 6.36 -17.10
N ALA A 28 -0.49 5.72 -18.23
CA ALA A 28 -1.75 5.87 -18.93
C ALA A 28 -2.95 5.33 -18.14
N ASN A 29 -4.13 5.87 -18.42
CA ASN A 29 -5.36 5.45 -17.75
C ASN A 29 -5.77 4.00 -18.04
N THR A 30 -5.26 3.40 -19.09
CA THR A 30 -5.53 2.02 -19.47
C THR A 30 -4.77 1.00 -18.63
N ASP A 31 -3.76 1.44 -17.90
CA ASP A 31 -2.87 0.56 -17.13
C ASP A 31 -3.39 0.41 -15.68
N LEU A 32 -4.59 -0.12 -15.54
CA LEU A 32 -5.32 -0.13 -14.28
C LEU A 32 -5.20 -1.45 -13.49
N ASP A 33 -5.19 -2.56 -14.21
CA ASP A 33 -5.22 -3.90 -13.63
C ASP A 33 -4.35 -4.88 -14.45
N ASP A 34 -4.21 -6.08 -13.97
CA ASP A 34 -3.46 -7.22 -14.53
C ASP A 34 -1.95 -7.03 -14.48
N THR A 35 -1.39 -6.16 -15.30
CA THR A 35 0.06 -5.92 -15.36
C THR A 35 0.40 -4.43 -15.32
N PRO A 36 0.01 -3.73 -14.25
CA PRO A 36 0.31 -2.30 -14.15
C PRO A 36 1.83 -2.05 -14.11
N THR A 37 2.26 -0.98 -14.74
CA THR A 37 3.67 -0.57 -14.76
C THR A 37 4.02 0.28 -13.55
N GLY A 38 5.31 0.35 -13.21
CA GLY A 38 5.81 1.23 -12.15
C GLY A 38 5.40 0.82 -10.74
N THR A 39 5.00 -0.42 -10.53
CA THR A 39 4.67 -0.94 -9.21
C THR A 39 5.91 -1.36 -8.44
N ALA A 40 5.87 -1.22 -7.11
CA ALA A 40 6.88 -1.72 -6.20
C ALA A 40 6.26 -2.63 -5.15
N LEU A 41 6.95 -3.71 -4.80
CA LEU A 41 6.52 -4.63 -3.75
C LEU A 41 6.54 -3.93 -2.39
N LEU A 42 5.40 -3.91 -1.71
CA LEU A 42 5.28 -3.37 -0.36
C LEU A 42 5.34 -4.47 0.70
N LEU A 43 4.60 -5.54 0.51
CA LEU A 43 4.45 -6.59 1.52
C LEU A 43 4.21 -7.94 0.85
N THR A 44 4.92 -8.96 1.31
CA THR A 44 4.57 -10.36 1.07
C THR A 44 4.00 -10.95 2.34
N ALA A 45 2.78 -11.46 2.29
CA ALA A 45 2.14 -12.04 3.45
C ALA A 45 2.91 -13.28 3.93
N PRO A 46 3.12 -13.41 5.26
CA PRO A 46 3.81 -14.56 5.84
C PRO A 46 2.99 -15.85 5.72
N ALA A 47 3.59 -16.96 6.14
CA ALA A 47 3.03 -18.30 5.98
C ALA A 47 1.61 -18.49 6.59
N GLY A 48 1.27 -17.76 7.63
CA GLY A 48 -0.07 -17.78 8.23
C GLY A 48 -1.02 -16.72 7.68
N GLY A 49 -0.57 -15.92 6.71
CA GLY A 49 -1.28 -14.72 6.31
C GLY A 49 -1.06 -13.56 7.29
N CYS A 50 -1.69 -12.45 7.02
CA CYS A 50 -1.63 -11.29 7.91
C CYS A 50 -2.88 -10.43 7.80
N ALA A 51 -3.04 -9.53 8.76
CA ALA A 51 -4.07 -8.49 8.75
C ALA A 51 -3.38 -7.13 8.72
N VAL A 52 -3.55 -6.39 7.63
CA VAL A 52 -3.04 -5.02 7.51
C VAL A 52 -4.02 -4.09 8.20
N THR A 53 -3.59 -3.46 9.27
CA THR A 53 -4.43 -2.61 10.12
C THR A 53 -4.29 -1.12 9.82
N ARG A 54 -3.25 -0.76 9.10
CA ARG A 54 -3.05 0.60 8.61
C ARG A 54 -2.15 0.57 7.38
N LEU A 55 -2.51 1.36 6.38
CA LEU A 55 -1.69 1.54 5.20
C LEU A 55 -1.76 3.00 4.78
N THR A 56 -0.61 3.64 4.70
CA THR A 56 -0.49 5.06 4.38
C THR A 56 0.53 5.29 3.27
N GLY A 57 0.32 6.38 2.53
CA GLY A 57 1.30 6.94 1.60
C GLY A 57 1.65 8.36 2.01
N GLN A 58 2.91 8.72 1.95
CA GLN A 58 3.38 10.05 2.28
C GLN A 58 4.42 10.54 1.30
N LEU A 59 4.27 11.79 0.87
CA LEU A 59 5.28 12.45 0.05
C LEU A 59 6.58 12.62 0.86
N VAL A 60 7.70 12.20 0.30
CA VAL A 60 9.01 12.32 0.95
C VAL A 60 9.90 13.41 0.32
N GLU A 61 9.36 14.12 -0.63
CA GLU A 61 10.01 15.26 -1.27
C GLU A 61 9.42 16.59 -0.78
N PRO A 62 10.17 17.70 -0.86
CA PRO A 62 9.66 18.98 -0.38
C PRO A 62 8.55 19.57 -1.25
N ASN A 63 8.48 19.20 -2.51
CA ASN A 63 7.47 19.71 -3.43
C ASN A 63 6.93 18.60 -4.33
N LEU A 64 5.67 18.73 -4.71
CA LEU A 64 5.02 17.92 -5.73
C LEU A 64 4.31 18.86 -6.70
N ALA A 65 4.85 19.02 -7.90
CA ALA A 65 4.32 19.98 -8.87
C ALA A 65 3.00 19.58 -9.50
N THR A 66 2.75 18.26 -9.61
CA THR A 66 1.56 17.70 -10.28
C THR A 66 0.84 16.77 -9.34
N ALA A 67 -0.48 16.94 -9.20
CA ALA A 67 -1.31 16.01 -8.47
C ALA A 67 -1.21 14.59 -9.06
N CYS A 68 -1.24 13.60 -8.21
CA CYS A 68 -1.09 12.20 -8.61
C CYS A 68 -2.09 11.31 -7.87
N GLN A 69 -2.06 10.04 -8.20
CA GLN A 69 -2.88 9.01 -7.57
C GLN A 69 -1.98 7.93 -7.00
N LEU A 70 -2.21 7.59 -5.75
CA LEU A 70 -1.54 6.48 -5.08
C LEU A 70 -2.43 5.24 -5.21
N ASN A 71 -1.90 4.19 -5.75
CA ASN A 71 -2.63 2.95 -5.99
C ASN A 71 -2.04 1.79 -5.19
N LEU A 72 -2.93 0.93 -4.73
CA LEU A 72 -2.60 -0.31 -4.05
C LEU A 72 -3.15 -1.50 -4.85
N TYR A 73 -2.29 -2.47 -5.12
CA TYR A 73 -2.63 -3.68 -5.86
C TYR A 73 -2.38 -4.93 -5.03
N LEU A 74 -3.22 -5.93 -5.26
CA LEU A 74 -3.06 -7.28 -4.70
C LEU A 74 -2.67 -8.25 -5.81
N SER A 75 -1.68 -9.09 -5.56
CA SER A 75 -1.33 -10.24 -6.40
C SER A 75 -1.42 -11.53 -5.59
N LYS A 76 -2.04 -12.55 -6.18
CA LYS A 76 -2.12 -13.90 -5.60
C LYS A 76 -1.21 -14.91 -6.31
N ASP A 77 -0.48 -14.48 -7.31
CA ASP A 77 0.36 -15.31 -8.17
C ASP A 77 1.81 -14.78 -8.29
N SER A 78 2.32 -14.28 -7.19
CA SER A 78 3.69 -13.78 -7.05
C SER A 78 4.02 -12.60 -7.97
N GLY A 79 3.03 -11.76 -8.28
CA GLY A 79 3.21 -10.55 -9.07
C GLY A 79 2.97 -10.74 -10.57
N THR A 80 2.50 -11.91 -11.01
CA THR A 80 2.19 -12.15 -12.43
C THR A 80 0.98 -11.36 -12.87
N THR A 81 -0.10 -11.40 -12.06
CA THR A 81 -1.28 -10.56 -12.26
C THR A 81 -1.57 -9.77 -11.00
N MET A 82 -2.10 -8.58 -11.16
CA MET A 82 -2.41 -7.66 -10.06
C MET A 82 -3.82 -7.13 -10.19
N ARG A 83 -4.50 -6.98 -9.06
CA ARG A 83 -5.82 -6.35 -8.98
C ARG A 83 -5.75 -5.12 -8.10
N ARG A 84 -6.25 -4.01 -8.62
CA ARG A 84 -6.30 -2.78 -7.85
C ARG A 84 -7.32 -2.89 -6.72
N LEU A 85 -6.86 -2.66 -5.50
CA LEU A 85 -7.71 -2.65 -4.31
C LEU A 85 -8.25 -1.27 -4.01
N LYS A 86 -7.39 -0.28 -4.00
CA LYS A 86 -7.75 1.11 -3.66
C LYS A 86 -6.88 2.11 -4.40
N SER A 87 -7.44 3.30 -4.56
CA SER A 87 -6.75 4.48 -5.08
C SER A 87 -7.07 5.66 -4.20
N VAL A 88 -6.06 6.47 -3.91
CA VAL A 88 -6.19 7.71 -3.16
C VAL A 88 -5.57 8.85 -3.96
N ALA A 89 -6.32 9.94 -4.12
CA ALA A 89 -5.80 11.12 -4.80
C ALA A 89 -4.88 11.91 -3.87
N HIS A 90 -3.76 12.37 -4.39
CA HIS A 90 -2.83 13.26 -3.69
C HIS A 90 -2.68 14.56 -4.47
N ALA A 91 -3.01 15.68 -3.81
CA ALA A 91 -2.93 17.00 -4.43
C ALA A 91 -1.48 17.45 -4.61
N ALA A 92 -1.25 18.34 -5.55
CA ALA A 92 0.02 19.05 -5.66
C ALA A 92 0.36 19.74 -4.34
N TYR A 93 1.63 19.80 -4.00
CA TYR A 93 2.11 20.38 -2.76
C TYR A 93 3.34 21.25 -2.98
N THR A 94 3.34 22.42 -2.35
CA THR A 94 4.51 23.30 -2.28
C THR A 94 4.92 23.45 -0.83
N TRP A 95 6.19 23.23 -0.56
CA TRP A 95 6.71 23.31 0.80
C TRP A 95 6.44 24.70 1.43
N ALA A 96 6.00 24.65 2.68
CA ALA A 96 5.84 25.85 3.51
C ALA A 96 6.11 25.48 4.97
N VAL A 97 6.68 26.40 5.72
CA VAL A 97 7.03 26.20 7.13
C VAL A 97 5.82 25.82 8.00
N THR A 98 4.63 26.28 7.61
CA THR A 98 3.40 26.12 8.39
C THR A 98 2.50 24.99 7.88
N THR A 99 2.87 24.32 6.79
CA THR A 99 2.03 23.31 6.15
C THR A 99 2.83 22.04 5.90
N ALA A 100 2.42 20.95 6.54
CA ALA A 100 2.99 19.62 6.27
C ALA A 100 2.35 18.99 5.02
N PRO A 101 3.07 18.15 4.26
CA PRO A 101 2.45 17.34 3.23
C PRO A 101 1.40 16.40 3.83
N ALA A 102 0.33 16.16 3.09
CA ALA A 102 -0.72 15.25 3.52
C ALA A 102 -0.19 13.82 3.65
N THR A 103 -0.66 13.12 4.67
CA THR A 103 -0.51 11.66 4.75
C THR A 103 -1.79 11.05 4.22
N ASP A 104 -1.68 10.24 3.18
CA ASP A 104 -2.83 9.57 2.58
C ASP A 104 -3.07 8.24 3.27
N ASP A 105 -4.24 8.08 3.85
CA ASP A 105 -4.67 6.85 4.52
C ASP A 105 -5.58 6.05 3.58
N PHE A 106 -5.24 4.79 3.39
CA PHE A 106 -6.04 3.87 2.57
C PHE A 106 -7.29 3.34 3.28
N GLY A 107 -7.49 3.69 4.55
CA GLY A 107 -8.73 3.43 5.27
C GLY A 107 -8.81 2.07 5.95
N TYR A 108 -7.73 1.32 6.02
CA TYR A 108 -7.70 0.08 6.81
C TYR A 108 -7.50 0.41 8.28
N THR A 109 -8.21 -0.34 9.14
CA THR A 109 -8.18 -0.15 10.59
C THR A 109 -8.13 -1.51 11.29
N GLU A 110 -7.94 -1.50 12.60
CA GLU A 110 -7.97 -2.73 13.40
C GLU A 110 -9.34 -3.43 13.35
N SER A 111 -10.42 -2.66 13.27
CA SER A 111 -11.78 -3.20 13.17
C SER A 111 -12.17 -3.60 11.74
N ALA A 112 -11.48 -3.08 10.74
CA ALA A 112 -11.71 -3.37 9.33
C ALA A 112 -10.37 -3.53 8.59
N PRO A 113 -9.58 -4.57 8.93
CA PRO A 113 -8.26 -4.77 8.32
C PRO A 113 -8.37 -5.33 6.91
N LEU A 114 -7.31 -5.14 6.13
CA LEU A 114 -7.11 -5.89 4.90
C LEU A 114 -6.50 -7.26 5.26
N ARG A 115 -7.22 -8.33 5.03
CA ARG A 115 -6.74 -9.68 5.26
C ARG A 115 -6.03 -10.22 4.03
N LEU A 116 -4.84 -10.73 4.24
CA LEU A 116 -4.01 -11.38 3.22
C LEU A 116 -3.80 -12.82 3.59
N GLU A 117 -3.95 -13.69 2.59
CA GLU A 117 -3.60 -15.10 2.71
C GLU A 117 -2.08 -15.29 2.57
N ALA A 118 -1.60 -16.46 2.96
CA ALA A 118 -0.18 -16.79 2.82
C ALA A 118 0.32 -16.53 1.38
N SER A 119 1.44 -15.88 1.27
CA SER A 119 2.10 -15.55 0.00
C SER A 119 1.41 -14.50 -0.88
N ASP A 120 0.28 -13.94 -0.46
CA ASP A 120 -0.30 -12.78 -1.13
C ASP A 120 0.70 -11.62 -1.10
N ARG A 121 0.72 -10.82 -2.16
CA ARG A 121 1.61 -9.67 -2.27
C ARG A 121 0.84 -8.39 -2.49
N LEU A 122 1.24 -7.35 -1.76
CA LEU A 122 0.79 -5.98 -2.00
C LEU A 122 1.84 -5.20 -2.77
N TYR A 123 1.39 -4.48 -3.78
CA TYR A 123 2.21 -3.58 -4.57
C TYR A 123 1.66 -2.17 -4.50
N ALA A 124 2.55 -1.22 -4.46
CA ALA A 124 2.23 0.21 -4.46
C ALA A 124 2.64 0.85 -5.79
N GLN A 125 1.90 1.86 -6.21
CA GLN A 125 2.16 2.60 -7.45
C GLN A 125 1.84 4.07 -7.24
N VAL A 126 2.66 4.93 -7.79
CA VAL A 126 2.36 6.36 -7.97
C VAL A 126 2.01 6.58 -9.43
N ARG A 127 0.81 7.07 -9.68
CA ARG A 127 0.30 7.30 -11.03
C ARG A 127 0.02 8.77 -11.28
N ALA A 128 0.54 9.26 -12.38
CA ALA A 128 0.31 10.64 -12.81
C ALA A 128 0.18 10.70 -14.33
N GLY A 129 -0.51 11.73 -14.83
CA GLY A 129 -0.63 11.97 -16.27
C GLY A 129 0.63 12.51 -16.92
N THR A 130 1.58 12.98 -16.11
CA THR A 130 2.92 13.43 -16.51
C THR A 130 3.95 12.73 -15.64
N ALA A 131 5.21 12.72 -16.07
CA ALA A 131 6.27 12.14 -15.28
C ALA A 131 6.35 12.81 -13.89
N VAL A 132 6.37 11.99 -12.84
CA VAL A 132 6.55 12.42 -11.46
C VAL A 132 7.79 11.73 -10.94
N THR A 133 8.84 12.51 -10.73
CA THR A 133 10.10 11.99 -10.19
C THR A 133 10.10 11.97 -8.66
N ASP A 134 9.12 12.66 -8.08
CA ASP A 134 8.97 12.75 -6.63
C ASP A 134 8.50 11.41 -6.06
N ALA A 135 9.05 11.07 -4.90
CA ALA A 135 8.83 9.79 -4.30
C ALA A 135 7.82 9.85 -3.16
N PHE A 136 7.09 8.75 -3.01
CA PHE A 136 6.19 8.50 -1.89
C PHE A 136 6.69 7.30 -1.09
N ALA A 137 6.65 7.42 0.23
CA ALA A 137 6.85 6.30 1.13
C ALA A 137 5.50 5.67 1.46
N PHE A 138 5.35 4.40 1.13
CA PHE A 138 4.19 3.59 1.54
C PHE A 138 4.57 2.80 2.77
N THR A 139 3.70 2.81 3.76
CA THR A 139 3.90 2.10 5.02
C THR A 139 2.68 1.27 5.34
N ALA A 140 2.88 -0.03 5.54
CA ALA A 140 1.86 -0.96 5.99
C ALA A 140 2.18 -1.44 7.41
N GLU A 141 1.25 -1.22 8.33
CA GLU A 141 1.29 -1.82 9.66
C GLU A 141 0.41 -3.07 9.65
N TYR A 142 0.93 -4.20 10.08
CA TYR A 142 0.21 -5.46 10.00
C TYR A 142 0.50 -6.39 11.17
N ALA A 143 -0.45 -7.25 11.47
CA ALA A 143 -0.32 -8.35 12.43
C ALA A 143 -0.18 -9.67 11.67
N GLU A 144 0.86 -10.44 11.95
CA GLU A 144 0.97 -11.80 11.43
C GLU A 144 -0.09 -12.68 12.07
N LEU A 145 -0.77 -13.46 11.25
CA LEU A 145 -1.68 -14.48 11.74
C LEU A 145 -0.88 -15.76 11.99
N VAL A 146 -1.18 -16.42 13.12
CA VAL A 146 -0.54 -17.70 13.42
C VAL A 146 -1.21 -18.77 12.56
N PRO A 147 -0.44 -19.57 11.80
CA PRO A 147 -1.03 -20.69 11.07
C PRO A 147 -1.75 -21.63 12.05
N ASP A 148 -2.91 -22.11 11.65
CA ASP A 148 -3.56 -23.20 12.37
C ASP A 148 -2.62 -24.40 12.39
N ALA A 149 -2.37 -24.85 13.59
CA ALA A 149 -1.52 -26.03 13.78
C ALA A 149 -2.27 -27.32 13.36
#